data_b2cd01b114330725f4afd93d12df003e
#
_entry.id   b2cd01b114330725f4afd93d12df003e
#
_cell.length_a   1.000
_cell.length_b   1.000
_cell.length_c   1.000
_cell.angle_alpha   90.00
_cell.angle_beta   90.00
_cell.angle_gamma   90.00
#
_symmetry.space_group_name_H-M   'P 1'
#
loop_
_entity.id
_entity.type
_entity.pdbx_description
1 polymer ?
#
loop_
_entity_poly.entity_id
_entity_poly.type
_entity_poly.pdbx_seq_one_letter_code
_entity_poly.pdbx_strand_id
1 'polypeptide(L)' 'MRNEQVVNAWLNGQRGAAGNLSTDGKSLYSYNLCIGHTSGQVHYPVKVVRDYTSRGEYGFVSMTTSHHVGLAKRLA' A
#
# COMPACT_ATOMS: atom_id res chain seq x y z
N MET A 1 9.14 12.46 2.82
CA MET A 1 9.30 11.01 2.65
C MET A 1 8.94 10.65 1.22
N ARG A 2 9.66 9.73 0.61
CA ARG A 2 9.35 9.23 -0.74
C ARG A 2 8.33 8.10 -0.67
N ASN A 3 7.65 7.82 -1.79
CA ASN A 3 6.65 6.76 -1.84
C ASN A 3 7.24 5.40 -1.41
N GLU A 4 8.46 5.09 -1.85
CA GLU A 4 9.15 3.86 -1.47
C GLU A 4 9.35 3.77 0.04
N GLN A 5 9.66 4.88 0.68
CA GLN A 5 9.83 4.93 2.13
C GLN A 5 8.51 4.69 2.86
N VAL A 6 7.39 5.18 2.31
CA VAL A 6 6.07 4.93 2.89
C VAL A 6 5.73 3.44 2.81
N VAL A 7 5.97 2.80 1.67
CA VAL A 7 5.74 1.37 1.51
C VAL A 7 6.62 0.58 2.47
N ASN A 8 7.90 0.93 2.58
CA ASN A 8 8.80 0.28 3.52
C ASN A 8 8.37 0.47 4.97
N ALA A 9 7.87 1.65 5.33
CA ALA A 9 7.32 1.89 6.66
C ALA A 9 6.13 0.95 6.92
N TRP A 10 5.22 0.83 5.95
CA TRP A 10 4.10 -0.10 6.05
C TRP A 10 4.56 -1.55 6.23
N LEU A 11 5.56 -1.98 5.45
CA LEU A 11 6.11 -3.33 5.56
C LEU A 11 6.72 -3.60 6.93
N ASN A 12 7.22 -2.57 7.60
CA ASN A 12 7.83 -2.66 8.92
C ASN A 12 6.87 -2.30 10.06
N GLY A 13 5.60 -2.08 9.77
CA GLY A 13 4.60 -1.74 10.77
C GLY A 13 4.74 -0.34 11.33
N GLN A 14 5.34 0.58 10.58
CA GLN A 14 5.58 1.96 11.00
C GLN A 14 4.69 2.93 10.21
N ARG A 15 4.45 4.10 10.79
CA ARG A 15 3.71 5.17 10.13
C ARG A 15 4.58 5.90 9.13
N GLY A 16 3.95 6.43 8.07
CA GLY A 16 4.63 7.25 7.10
C GLY A 16 3.63 7.92 6.17
N ALA A 17 4.07 9.00 5.52
CA ALA A 17 3.26 9.69 4.54
C ALA A 17 4.13 10.41 3.53
N ALA A 18 3.72 10.40 2.26
CA ALA A 18 4.40 11.10 1.18
C ALA A 18 3.36 11.49 0.13
N GLY A 19 3.00 12.76 0.07
CA GLY A 19 2.00 13.23 -0.87
C GLY A 19 0.67 12.50 -0.68
N ASN A 20 0.28 11.69 -1.67
CA ASN A 20 -0.98 11.00 -1.67
C ASN A 20 -0.91 9.56 -1.13
N LEU A 21 0.26 9.12 -0.71
CA LEU A 21 0.48 7.77 -0.18
C LEU A 21 0.77 7.86 1.31
N SER A 22 0.08 7.05 2.11
CA SER A 22 0.25 7.07 3.56
C SER A 22 0.00 5.69 4.15
N THR A 23 0.52 5.49 5.35
CA THR A 23 0.30 4.27 6.10
C THR A 23 0.22 4.58 7.59
N ASP A 24 -0.62 3.81 8.30
CA ASP A 24 -0.66 3.84 9.76
C ASP A 24 0.14 2.68 10.38
N GLY A 25 0.85 1.92 9.54
CA GLY A 25 1.61 0.74 9.94
C GLY A 25 0.89 -0.56 9.65
N LYS A 26 -0.42 -0.58 9.65
CA LYS A 26 -1.24 -1.76 9.32
C LYS A 26 -1.78 -1.70 7.91
N SER A 27 -2.30 -0.55 7.51
CA SER A 27 -2.91 -0.34 6.21
C SER A 27 -2.11 0.67 5.40
N LEU A 28 -2.17 0.52 4.08
CA LEU A 28 -1.53 1.42 3.12
C LEU A 28 -2.64 2.10 2.32
N TYR A 29 -2.59 3.42 2.27
CA TYR A 29 -3.63 4.23 1.61
C TYR A 29 -3.04 5.01 0.44
N SER A 30 -3.75 5.00 -0.69
CA SER A 30 -3.53 5.91 -1.82
C SER A 30 -4.69 6.87 -1.85
N TYR A 31 -4.43 8.15 -1.59
CA TYR A 31 -5.47 9.13 -1.24
C TYR A 31 -6.20 8.63 0.02
N ASN A 32 -7.50 8.37 -0.06
CA ASN A 32 -8.28 7.79 1.03
C ASN A 32 -8.65 6.32 0.76
N LEU A 33 -8.08 5.72 -0.28
CA LEU A 33 -8.38 4.36 -0.69
C LEU A 33 -7.36 3.39 -0.06
N CYS A 34 -7.85 2.42 0.69
CA CYS A 34 -7.01 1.38 1.27
C CYS A 34 -6.57 0.42 0.17
N ILE A 35 -5.31 0.47 -0.22
CA ILE A 35 -4.74 -0.41 -1.25
C ILE A 35 -3.95 -1.57 -0.68
N GLY A 36 -3.69 -1.57 0.61
CA GLY A 36 -2.98 -2.66 1.27
C GLY A 36 -3.36 -2.75 2.74
N HIS A 37 -3.20 -3.93 3.31
CA HIS A 37 -3.46 -4.15 4.74
C HIS A 37 -2.55 -5.25 5.28
N THR A 38 -2.49 -5.35 6.60
CA THR A 38 -1.77 -6.41 7.28
C THR A 38 -2.75 -7.46 7.77
N SER A 39 -2.48 -8.71 7.41
CA SER A 39 -3.25 -9.88 7.83
C SER A 39 -2.36 -10.81 8.64
N GLY A 40 -2.95 -11.84 9.23
CA GLY A 40 -2.21 -12.85 10.00
C GLY A 40 -2.03 -12.47 11.45
N GLN A 41 -1.16 -13.23 12.14
CA GLN A 41 -0.91 -13.06 13.56
C GLN A 41 0.22 -12.06 13.81
N VAL A 42 0.32 -11.57 15.05
CA VAL A 42 1.35 -10.59 15.45
C VAL A 42 2.76 -11.08 15.12
N HIS A 43 3.03 -12.37 15.31
CA HIS A 43 4.35 -12.96 15.05
C HIS A 43 4.60 -13.26 13.56
N TYR A 44 3.54 -13.35 12.77
CA TYR A 44 3.62 -13.68 11.34
C TYR A 44 2.70 -12.77 10.53
N PRO A 45 3.00 -11.46 10.52
CA PRO A 45 2.17 -10.52 9.75
C PRO A 45 2.36 -10.74 8.25
N VAL A 46 1.24 -10.74 7.52
CA VAL A 46 1.25 -10.87 6.06
C VAL A 46 0.76 -9.55 5.47
N LYS A 47 1.54 -8.98 4.57
CA LYS A 47 1.17 -7.76 3.84
C LYS A 47 0.42 -8.12 2.57
N VAL A 48 -0.82 -7.68 2.47
CA VAL A 48 -1.70 -7.97 1.34
C VAL A 48 -1.92 -6.68 0.56
N VAL A 49 -1.67 -6.72 -0.74
CA VAL A 49 -1.89 -5.59 -1.64
C VAL A 49 -3.12 -5.87 -2.51
N ARG A 50 -4.09 -4.94 -2.50
CA ARG A 50 -5.27 -5.03 -3.35
C ARG A 50 -4.94 -4.56 -4.76
N ASP A 51 -5.46 -5.26 -5.75
CA ASP A 51 -5.14 -5.00 -7.15
C ASP A 51 -6.05 -3.91 -7.74
N TYR A 52 -5.71 -2.66 -7.47
CA TYR A 52 -6.41 -1.48 -8.01
C TYR A 52 -5.71 -0.91 -9.25
N THR A 53 -5.12 -1.79 -10.07
CA THR A 53 -4.53 -1.38 -11.34
C THR A 53 -5.58 -1.36 -12.44
N SER A 54 -5.23 -0.77 -13.59
CA SER A 54 -6.17 -0.69 -14.73
C SER A 54 -6.62 -2.05 -15.25
N ARG A 55 -5.85 -3.10 -14.99
CA ARG A 55 -6.16 -4.48 -15.41
C ARG A 55 -6.44 -5.39 -14.22
N GLY A 56 -6.53 -4.83 -13.03
CA GLY A 56 -6.73 -5.59 -11.81
C GLY A 56 -8.19 -5.95 -11.57
N GLU A 57 -8.40 -6.72 -10.51
CA GLU A 57 -9.72 -7.22 -10.10
C GLU A 57 -10.72 -6.09 -9.83
N TYR A 58 -10.24 -4.98 -9.28
CA TYR A 58 -11.07 -3.83 -8.92
C TYR A 58 -11.18 -2.78 -10.02
N GLY A 59 -10.55 -3.01 -11.17
CA GLY A 59 -10.57 -2.10 -12.30
C GLY A 59 -9.72 -0.85 -12.11
N PHE A 60 -9.84 0.06 -13.06
CA PHE A 60 -9.07 1.30 -13.04
C PHE A 60 -9.64 2.29 -12.03
N VAL A 61 -8.81 2.78 -11.14
CA VAL A 61 -9.18 3.80 -10.15
C VAL A 61 -8.56 5.14 -10.54
N SER A 62 -7.24 5.21 -10.61
CA SER A 62 -6.49 6.37 -11.09
C SER A 62 -5.08 5.94 -11.47
N MET A 63 -4.41 6.74 -12.29
CA MET A 63 -3.02 6.47 -12.65
C MET A 63 -2.12 6.48 -11.42
N THR A 64 -2.33 7.44 -10.52
CA THR A 64 -1.55 7.55 -9.29
C THR A 64 -1.77 6.35 -8.37
N THR A 65 -3.02 5.95 -8.17
CA THR A 65 -3.34 4.77 -7.34
C THR A 65 -2.78 3.51 -7.96
N SER A 66 -2.91 3.34 -9.27
CA SER A 66 -2.35 2.20 -10.00
C SER A 66 -0.83 2.14 -9.83
N HIS A 67 -0.16 3.27 -9.87
CA HIS A 67 1.28 3.37 -9.65
C HIS A 67 1.67 2.98 -8.22
N HIS A 68 0.91 3.44 -7.24
CA HIS A 68 1.13 3.08 -5.82
C HIS A 68 0.95 1.58 -5.59
N VAL A 69 -0.08 0.98 -6.17
CA VAL A 69 -0.32 -0.47 -6.08
C VAL A 69 0.84 -1.24 -6.70
N GLY A 70 1.31 -0.82 -7.88
CA GLY A 70 2.46 -1.44 -8.53
C GLY A 70 3.72 -1.37 -7.67
N LEU A 71 3.97 -0.22 -7.05
CA LEU A 71 5.10 -0.04 -6.14
C LEU A 71 4.98 -0.96 -4.93
N ALA A 72 3.80 -1.03 -4.31
CA ALA A 72 3.56 -1.89 -3.15
C ALA A 72 3.77 -3.36 -3.48
N LYS A 73 3.26 -3.81 -4.62
CA LYS A 73 3.47 -5.20 -5.07
C LYS A 73 4.94 -5.53 -5.31
N ARG A 74 5.69 -4.58 -5.87
CA ARG A 74 7.11 -4.79 -6.18
C ARG A 74 7.95 -4.88 -4.92
N LEU A 75 7.63 -4.12 -3.89
CA LEU A 75 8.40 -4.07 -2.64
C LEU A 75 7.95 -5.09 -1.60
N ALA A 76 6.72 -5.55 -1.68
CA ALA A 76 6.16 -6.49 -0.70
C ALA A 76 6.58 -7.94 -0.93
#